data_a1154ac882996f51497c32b9abf8c4d5
#
_entry.id   a1154ac882996f51497c32b9abf8c4d5
#
_cell.length_a   1.000
_cell.length_b   1.000
_cell.length_c   1.000
_cell.angle_alpha   90.00
_cell.angle_beta   90.00
_cell.angle_gamma   90.00
#
_symmetry.space_group_name_H-M   'P 1'
#
loop_
_entity.id
_entity.type
_entity.pdbx_description
1 polymer ?
#
loop_
_entity_poly.entity_id
_entity_poly.type
_entity_poly.pdbx_seq_one_letter_code
_entity_poly.pdbx_strand_id
1 'polypeptide(L)'
;MSTKNPKLKKRWIIISVILLLILLIGYFVIEYTAQNILAYSPIRPARCTKETLLKYNNGVYTPDQLNLRYKDFNITVEDTIKLRGWFIFSDSVASKGTIFLLHGIASCKATMLNTAKLLASFGFNSVIYDSRANGESGGINCTFGYYEKNDLSAYIDSTQSRYPNSAPYGALGNSLGAAVLIQTMAE
;
A
#
# COMPACT_ATOMS: atom_id res chain seq x y z
N MET A 1 -34.70 -0.77 -64.79
CA MET A 1 -34.56 -1.60 -63.55
C MET A 1 -33.10 -1.91 -63.32
N SER A 2 -32.49 -1.28 -62.35
CA SER A 2 -31.05 -1.51 -62.03
C SER A 2 -30.92 -2.81 -61.26
N THR A 3 -30.39 -3.85 -61.87
CA THR A 3 -30.10 -5.15 -61.22
C THR A 3 -28.84 -4.98 -60.36
N LYS A 4 -29.03 -4.77 -59.03
CA LYS A 4 -27.92 -4.71 -58.06
C LYS A 4 -27.14 -6.05 -58.12
N ASN A 5 -25.84 -5.95 -58.47
CA ASN A 5 -24.93 -7.08 -58.63
C ASN A 5 -24.92 -7.96 -57.34
N PRO A 6 -25.35 -9.25 -57.40
CA PRO A 6 -25.48 -10.11 -56.22
C PRO A 6 -24.17 -10.32 -55.47
N LYS A 7 -23.02 -10.26 -56.14
CA LYS A 7 -21.68 -10.34 -55.54
C LYS A 7 -21.39 -9.12 -54.66
N LEU A 8 -21.87 -7.93 -55.04
CA LEU A 8 -21.70 -6.70 -54.26
C LEU A 8 -22.52 -6.76 -52.99
N LYS A 9 -23.78 -7.25 -53.05
CA LYS A 9 -24.66 -7.43 -51.90
C LYS A 9 -24.06 -8.40 -50.88
N LYS A 10 -23.49 -9.53 -51.34
CA LYS A 10 -22.80 -10.50 -50.48
C LYS A 10 -21.59 -9.90 -49.77
N ARG A 11 -20.78 -9.09 -50.44
CA ARG A 11 -19.62 -8.39 -49.86
C ARG A 11 -20.06 -7.45 -48.75
N TRP A 12 -21.09 -6.64 -48.96
CA TRP A 12 -21.61 -5.72 -47.92
C TRP A 12 -22.15 -6.45 -46.71
N ILE A 13 -22.85 -7.60 -46.89
CA ILE A 13 -23.30 -8.43 -45.75
C ILE A 13 -22.10 -8.94 -44.96
N ILE A 14 -21.06 -9.44 -45.59
CA ILE A 14 -19.84 -9.92 -44.92
C ILE A 14 -19.19 -8.78 -44.12
N ILE A 15 -19.04 -7.60 -44.73
CA ILE A 15 -18.47 -6.43 -44.07
C ILE A 15 -19.32 -6.03 -42.84
N SER A 16 -20.64 -6.01 -42.96
CA SER A 16 -21.54 -5.67 -41.88
C SER A 16 -21.44 -6.69 -40.73
N VAL A 17 -21.32 -7.99 -41.05
CA VAL A 17 -21.14 -9.03 -40.02
C VAL A 17 -19.81 -8.89 -39.32
N ILE A 18 -18.71 -8.59 -40.07
CA ILE A 18 -17.42 -8.35 -39.45
C ILE A 18 -17.43 -7.14 -38.55
N LEU A 19 -18.04 -6.03 -38.96
CA LEU A 19 -18.20 -4.82 -38.16
C LEU A 19 -19.00 -5.12 -36.88
N LEU A 20 -20.08 -5.87 -36.99
CA LEU A 20 -20.89 -6.27 -35.83
C LEU A 20 -20.07 -7.12 -34.84
N LEU A 21 -19.29 -8.06 -35.34
CA LEU A 21 -18.40 -8.87 -34.51
C LEU A 21 -17.33 -8.04 -33.81
N ILE A 22 -16.74 -7.07 -34.50
CA ILE A 22 -15.76 -6.14 -33.89
C ILE A 22 -16.41 -5.32 -32.79
N LEU A 23 -17.62 -4.79 -33.02
CA LEU A 23 -18.35 -4.04 -32.00
C LEU A 23 -18.70 -4.90 -30.78
N LEU A 24 -19.11 -6.15 -31.03
CA LEU A 24 -19.42 -7.11 -29.95
C LEU A 24 -18.19 -7.43 -29.12
N ILE A 25 -17.05 -7.70 -29.76
CA ILE A 25 -15.78 -7.93 -29.09
C ILE A 25 -15.37 -6.68 -28.29
N GLY A 26 -15.46 -5.52 -28.89
CA GLY A 26 -15.18 -4.23 -28.23
C GLY A 26 -16.03 -4.03 -26.99
N TYR A 27 -17.32 -4.32 -27.06
CA TYR A 27 -18.24 -4.26 -25.92
C TYR A 27 -17.77 -5.19 -24.77
N PHE A 28 -17.48 -6.46 -25.08
CA PHE A 28 -17.01 -7.40 -24.04
C PHE A 28 -15.66 -7.02 -23.43
N VAL A 29 -14.74 -6.45 -24.24
CA VAL A 29 -13.45 -5.96 -23.73
C VAL A 29 -13.67 -4.77 -22.79
N ILE A 30 -14.53 -3.84 -23.13
CA ILE A 30 -14.85 -2.68 -22.29
C ILE A 30 -15.51 -3.14 -20.99
N GLU A 31 -16.50 -4.03 -21.07
CA GLU A 31 -17.21 -4.57 -19.92
C GLU A 31 -16.24 -5.30 -18.95
N TYR A 32 -15.40 -6.18 -19.49
CA TYR A 32 -14.38 -6.86 -18.73
C TYR A 32 -13.40 -5.90 -18.05
N THR A 33 -12.94 -4.88 -18.79
CA THR A 33 -12.01 -3.87 -18.26
C THR A 33 -12.66 -3.04 -17.16
N ALA A 34 -13.91 -2.63 -17.36
CA ALA A 34 -14.64 -1.85 -16.36
C ALA A 34 -14.82 -2.64 -15.06
N GLN A 35 -15.25 -3.88 -15.14
CA GLN A 35 -15.54 -4.72 -13.97
C GLN A 35 -14.29 -5.22 -13.24
N ASN A 36 -13.23 -5.57 -13.96
CA ASN A 36 -12.08 -6.26 -13.38
C ASN A 36 -10.83 -5.39 -13.20
N ILE A 37 -10.72 -4.27 -13.90
CA ILE A 37 -9.57 -3.38 -13.80
C ILE A 37 -9.97 -2.07 -13.14
N LEU A 38 -10.94 -1.34 -13.70
CA LEU A 38 -11.30 0.00 -13.20
C LEU A 38 -11.96 -0.05 -11.83
N ALA A 39 -12.84 -1.04 -11.58
CA ALA A 39 -13.52 -1.20 -10.29
C ALA A 39 -12.54 -1.46 -9.13
N TYR A 40 -11.45 -2.18 -9.38
CA TYR A 40 -10.46 -2.52 -8.35
C TYR A 40 -9.26 -1.57 -8.31
N SER A 41 -9.03 -0.76 -9.34
CA SER A 41 -7.89 0.13 -9.43
C SER A 41 -7.71 1.05 -8.21
N PRO A 42 -8.77 1.66 -7.62
CA PRO A 42 -8.62 2.52 -6.46
C PRO A 42 -8.13 1.78 -5.20
N ILE A 43 -8.52 0.51 -5.04
CA ILE A 43 -8.20 -0.27 -3.84
C ILE A 43 -6.99 -1.21 -4.01
N ARG A 44 -6.41 -1.27 -5.21
CA ARG A 44 -5.21 -2.06 -5.52
C ARG A 44 -4.06 -1.14 -5.95
N PRO A 45 -3.44 -0.44 -5.00
CA PRO A 45 -2.35 0.48 -5.31
C PRO A 45 -1.16 -0.27 -5.90
N ALA A 46 -0.41 0.42 -6.76
CA ALA A 46 0.90 -0.08 -7.19
C ALA A 46 1.79 -0.27 -5.96
N ARG A 47 2.47 -1.41 -5.87
CA ARG A 47 3.38 -1.67 -4.76
C ARG A 47 4.66 -0.87 -4.93
N CYS A 48 5.11 -0.28 -3.85
CA CYS A 48 6.43 0.32 -3.76
C CYS A 48 7.49 -0.77 -3.91
N THR A 49 8.40 -0.61 -4.86
CA THR A 49 9.52 -1.51 -5.11
C THR A 49 10.84 -0.84 -4.79
N LYS A 50 11.92 -1.65 -4.70
CA LYS A 50 13.27 -1.13 -4.51
C LYS A 50 13.67 -0.14 -5.62
N GLU A 51 13.30 -0.41 -6.86
CA GLU A 51 13.57 0.45 -8.00
C GLU A 51 12.88 1.82 -7.86
N THR A 52 11.62 1.81 -7.38
CA THR A 52 10.88 3.03 -7.06
C THR A 52 11.59 3.84 -5.99
N LEU A 53 12.06 3.19 -4.91
CA LEU A 53 12.77 3.85 -3.81
C LEU A 53 14.13 4.40 -4.24
N LEU A 54 14.89 3.67 -5.05
CA LEU A 54 16.14 4.15 -5.62
C LEU A 54 15.95 5.47 -6.38
N LYS A 55 14.82 5.62 -7.07
CA LYS A 55 14.50 6.80 -7.85
C LYS A 55 13.97 7.98 -7.01
N TYR A 56 13.11 7.70 -6.02
CA TYR A 56 12.33 8.76 -5.34
C TYR A 56 12.67 8.96 -3.87
N ASN A 57 13.45 8.06 -3.25
CA ASN A 57 13.83 8.16 -1.83
C ASN A 57 15.36 8.30 -1.63
N ASN A 58 16.04 8.96 -2.56
CA ASN A 58 17.49 9.13 -2.54
C ASN A 58 18.27 7.82 -2.36
N GLY A 59 17.71 6.71 -2.85
CA GLY A 59 18.30 5.38 -2.72
C GLY A 59 18.17 4.73 -1.34
N VAL A 60 17.52 5.38 -0.38
CA VAL A 60 17.32 4.83 0.96
C VAL A 60 16.15 3.86 0.97
N TYR A 61 16.41 2.60 1.32
CA TYR A 61 15.40 1.54 1.38
C TYR A 61 15.54 0.58 2.57
N THR A 62 16.64 0.69 3.35
CA THR A 62 16.83 -0.07 4.60
C THR A 62 17.34 0.83 5.72
N PRO A 63 17.05 0.49 6.99
CA PRO A 63 17.55 1.26 8.14
C PRO A 63 19.08 1.32 8.23
N ASP A 64 19.80 0.27 7.80
CA ASP A 64 21.27 0.20 7.82
C ASP A 64 21.93 1.33 7.04
N GLN A 65 21.32 1.74 5.91
CA GLN A 65 21.84 2.83 5.08
C GLN A 65 21.86 4.19 5.81
N LEU A 66 21.09 4.30 6.89
CA LEU A 66 21.04 5.49 7.75
C LEU A 66 21.74 5.26 9.10
N ASN A 67 22.44 4.13 9.29
CA ASN A 67 23.06 3.71 10.54
C ASN A 67 22.06 3.62 11.72
N LEU A 68 20.82 3.24 11.44
CA LEU A 68 19.79 3.07 12.45
C LEU A 68 19.90 1.69 13.10
N ARG A 69 19.79 1.64 14.43
CA ARG A 69 19.61 0.37 15.15
C ARG A 69 18.15 -0.07 15.00
N TYR A 70 17.93 -1.29 14.54
CA TYR A 70 16.57 -1.79 14.33
C TYR A 70 16.44 -3.30 14.53
N LYS A 71 15.21 -3.75 14.59
CA LYS A 71 14.82 -5.16 14.48
C LYS A 71 13.65 -5.28 13.51
N ASP A 72 13.61 -6.38 12.78
CA ASP A 72 12.41 -6.74 12.03
C ASP A 72 11.24 -6.90 13.00
N PHE A 73 10.14 -6.25 12.68
CA PHE A 73 8.95 -6.24 13.50
C PHE A 73 7.73 -6.63 12.67
N ASN A 74 7.69 -7.90 12.32
CA ASN A 74 6.61 -8.47 11.52
C ASN A 74 5.52 -9.00 12.44
N ILE A 75 4.26 -8.79 12.05
CA ILE A 75 3.08 -9.35 12.71
C ILE A 75 2.18 -10.05 11.68
N THR A 76 1.29 -10.91 12.16
CA THR A 76 0.24 -11.53 11.32
C THR A 76 -1.10 -11.07 11.86
N VAL A 77 -1.95 -10.57 10.98
CA VAL A 77 -3.32 -10.13 11.30
C VAL A 77 -4.32 -10.99 10.53
N GLU A 78 -5.53 -11.13 11.07
CA GLU A 78 -6.59 -11.97 10.48
C GLU A 78 -6.09 -13.39 10.13
N ASP A 79 -5.18 -13.95 10.95
CA ASP A 79 -4.54 -15.27 10.83
C ASP A 79 -3.81 -15.56 9.51
N THR A 80 -3.83 -14.63 8.55
CA THR A 80 -3.30 -14.86 7.20
C THR A 80 -2.44 -13.72 6.64
N ILE A 81 -2.73 -12.47 6.97
CA ILE A 81 -2.05 -11.31 6.39
C ILE A 81 -0.79 -10.99 7.19
N LYS A 82 0.37 -11.20 6.58
CA LYS A 82 1.66 -10.84 7.17
C LYS A 82 1.98 -9.38 6.87
N LEU A 83 2.09 -8.57 7.90
CA LEU A 83 2.54 -7.19 7.81
C LEU A 83 4.03 -7.12 8.12
N ARG A 84 4.78 -6.38 7.30
CA ARG A 84 6.23 -6.25 7.36
C ARG A 84 6.63 -4.90 7.91
N GLY A 85 7.36 -4.88 9.00
CA GLY A 85 7.75 -3.64 9.67
C GLY A 85 9.14 -3.72 10.31
N TRP A 86 9.54 -2.58 10.84
CA TRP A 86 10.76 -2.43 11.63
C TRP A 86 10.43 -1.70 12.93
N PHE A 87 11.05 -2.14 14.01
CA PHE A 87 11.16 -1.38 15.25
C PHE A 87 12.54 -0.70 15.23
N ILE A 88 12.55 0.62 15.13
CA ILE A 88 13.75 1.45 15.12
C ILE A 88 13.99 1.93 16.53
N PHE A 89 15.17 1.69 17.05
CA PHE A 89 15.56 2.13 18.39
C PHE A 89 16.02 3.58 18.39
N SER A 90 15.74 4.29 19.47
CA SER A 90 16.30 5.62 19.74
C SER A 90 17.83 5.54 19.87
N ASP A 91 18.51 6.65 19.64
CA ASP A 91 19.95 6.78 19.90
C ASP A 91 20.24 6.91 21.40
N SER A 92 19.24 7.26 22.20
CA SER A 92 19.34 7.39 23.66
C SER A 92 19.30 6.03 24.33
N VAL A 93 20.00 5.89 25.48
CA VAL A 93 19.97 4.68 26.31
C VAL A 93 18.56 4.39 26.83
N ALA A 94 17.84 5.44 27.29
CA ALA A 94 16.45 5.36 27.64
C ALA A 94 15.62 6.11 26.61
N SER A 95 14.65 5.41 26.02
CA SER A 95 13.72 6.04 25.07
C SER A 95 12.71 6.93 25.78
N LYS A 96 12.36 8.05 25.15
CA LYS A 96 11.28 8.95 25.58
C LYS A 96 9.88 8.42 25.23
N GLY A 97 9.79 7.38 24.42
CA GLY A 97 8.55 6.79 23.94
C GLY A 97 8.71 6.23 22.53
N THR A 98 7.62 5.78 21.94
CA THR A 98 7.60 5.18 20.59
C THR A 98 6.58 5.88 19.71
N ILE A 99 7.00 6.24 18.49
CA ILE A 99 6.17 6.90 17.48
C ILE A 99 5.88 5.90 16.34
N PHE A 100 4.61 5.65 16.09
CA PHE A 100 4.16 4.87 14.93
C PHE A 100 4.15 5.78 13.71
N LEU A 101 4.86 5.39 12.64
CA LEU A 101 4.96 6.15 11.41
C LEU A 101 4.27 5.43 10.27
N LEU A 102 3.19 6.00 9.76
CA LEU A 102 2.36 5.41 8.72
C LEU A 102 2.57 6.13 7.39
N HIS A 103 2.96 5.37 6.37
CA HIS A 103 3.16 5.89 5.01
C HIS A 103 1.84 6.12 4.26
N GLY A 104 1.91 6.83 3.14
CA GLY A 104 0.78 7.07 2.24
C GLY A 104 0.49 5.89 1.30
N ILE A 105 -0.61 6.01 0.54
CA ILE A 105 -0.98 5.01 -0.48
C ILE A 105 0.12 4.88 -1.56
N ALA A 106 0.27 3.70 -2.13
CA ALA A 106 1.29 3.36 -3.13
C ALA A 106 2.74 3.66 -2.67
N SER A 107 2.95 3.78 -1.36
CA SER A 107 4.24 4.02 -0.72
C SER A 107 4.65 2.79 0.11
N CYS A 108 5.65 2.92 0.97
CA CYS A 108 6.10 1.86 1.86
C CYS A 108 6.85 2.39 3.08
N LYS A 109 7.09 1.51 4.06
CA LYS A 109 7.81 1.81 5.30
C LYS A 109 9.14 2.55 5.09
N ALA A 110 9.87 2.22 4.03
CA ALA A 110 11.17 2.83 3.77
C ALA A 110 11.10 4.35 3.54
N THR A 111 9.98 4.87 3.06
CA THR A 111 9.81 6.34 2.89
C THR A 111 9.74 7.10 4.21
N MET A 112 9.51 6.40 5.32
CA MET A 112 9.47 6.96 6.68
C MET A 112 10.83 6.91 7.39
N LEU A 113 11.87 6.33 6.78
CA LEU A 113 13.19 6.13 7.42
C LEU A 113 13.89 7.45 7.82
N ASN A 114 13.79 8.49 7.00
CA ASN A 114 14.37 9.79 7.35
C ASN A 114 13.68 10.41 8.57
N THR A 115 12.36 10.27 8.68
CA THR A 115 11.59 10.69 9.86
C THR A 115 11.97 9.86 11.08
N ALA A 116 12.11 8.54 10.92
CA ALA A 116 12.55 7.66 12.00
C ALA A 116 13.97 8.02 12.49
N LYS A 117 14.88 8.36 11.58
CA LYS A 117 16.23 8.85 11.93
C LYS A 117 16.19 10.11 12.76
N LEU A 118 15.36 11.06 12.35
CA LEU A 118 15.19 12.31 13.09
C LEU A 118 14.65 12.04 14.51
N LEU A 119 13.63 11.20 14.62
CA LEU A 119 13.04 10.81 15.91
C LEU A 119 14.04 10.07 16.79
N ALA A 120 14.84 9.17 16.23
CA ALA A 120 15.87 8.44 16.96
C ALA A 120 16.90 9.41 17.59
N SER A 121 17.33 10.44 16.85
CA SER A 121 18.24 11.47 17.37
C SER A 121 17.62 12.33 18.48
N PHE A 122 16.28 12.47 18.51
CA PHE A 122 15.55 13.12 19.60
C PHE A 122 15.22 12.19 20.78
N GLY A 123 15.63 10.94 20.71
CA GLY A 123 15.45 9.96 21.78
C GLY A 123 14.12 9.19 21.73
N PHE A 124 13.45 9.12 20.60
CA PHE A 124 12.24 8.32 20.40
C PHE A 124 12.53 7.04 19.62
N ASN A 125 11.90 5.95 20.02
CA ASN A 125 11.78 4.80 19.15
C ASN A 125 10.77 5.09 18.04
N SER A 126 10.82 4.29 16.96
CA SER A 126 9.77 4.34 15.92
C SER A 126 9.36 2.92 15.51
N VAL A 127 8.08 2.75 15.26
CA VAL A 127 7.53 1.59 14.55
C VAL A 127 7.10 2.05 13.17
N ILE A 128 7.70 1.45 12.13
CA ILE A 128 7.33 1.70 10.74
C ILE A 128 7.02 0.39 10.07
N TYR A 129 5.91 0.32 9.33
CA TYR A 129 5.49 -0.90 8.65
C TYR A 129 4.83 -0.59 7.31
N ASP A 130 4.85 -1.55 6.40
CA ASP A 130 4.06 -1.50 5.19
C ASP A 130 2.61 -1.82 5.52
N SER A 131 1.70 -0.90 5.23
CA SER A 131 0.26 -1.16 5.32
C SER A 131 -0.14 -2.32 4.41
N ARG A 132 -1.26 -3.00 4.72
CA ARG A 132 -1.79 -4.06 3.85
C ARG A 132 -1.84 -3.62 2.39
N ALA A 133 -1.60 -4.54 1.47
CA ALA A 133 -1.51 -4.32 0.02
C ALA A 133 -0.39 -3.36 -0.44
N ASN A 134 0.48 -2.88 0.44
CA ASN A 134 1.62 -2.02 0.09
C ASN A 134 2.96 -2.68 0.40
N GLY A 135 4.03 -2.21 -0.24
CA GLY A 135 5.39 -2.67 -0.03
C GLY A 135 5.53 -4.19 -0.01
N GLU A 136 6.12 -4.73 1.07
CA GLU A 136 6.35 -6.16 1.29
C GLU A 136 5.23 -6.84 2.11
N SER A 137 4.24 -6.09 2.59
CA SER A 137 3.13 -6.62 3.36
C SER A 137 2.14 -7.42 2.50
N GLY A 138 1.47 -8.38 3.12
CA GLY A 138 0.42 -9.17 2.51
C GLY A 138 -0.85 -8.35 2.22
N GLY A 139 -1.89 -9.06 1.81
CA GLY A 139 -3.15 -8.44 1.38
C GLY A 139 -3.14 -8.06 -0.09
N ILE A 140 -4.33 -7.89 -0.65
CA ILE A 140 -4.53 -7.53 -2.06
C ILE A 140 -5.13 -6.13 -2.17
N ASN A 141 -5.97 -5.75 -1.22
CA ASN A 141 -6.73 -4.51 -1.26
C ASN A 141 -6.31 -3.58 -0.13
N CYS A 142 -6.17 -2.30 -0.44
CA CYS A 142 -6.13 -1.19 0.50
C CYS A 142 -7.57 -0.72 0.76
N THR A 143 -7.96 -0.60 2.01
CA THR A 143 -9.36 -0.31 2.40
C THR A 143 -9.54 1.09 3.00
N PHE A 144 -8.55 1.96 2.80
CA PHE A 144 -8.56 3.37 3.21
C PHE A 144 -8.86 3.60 4.71
N GLY A 145 -8.39 2.67 5.54
CA GLY A 145 -8.53 2.73 6.99
C GLY A 145 -9.53 1.72 7.56
N TYR A 146 -10.43 1.15 6.76
CA TYR A 146 -11.45 0.25 7.28
C TYR A 146 -10.87 -0.97 8.00
N TYR A 147 -9.91 -1.67 7.40
CA TYR A 147 -9.16 -2.75 8.04
C TYR A 147 -7.80 -2.27 8.58
N GLU A 148 -7.19 -1.25 7.98
CA GLU A 148 -5.87 -0.75 8.37
C GLU A 148 -5.85 -0.19 9.80
N LYS A 149 -6.97 0.31 10.34
CA LYS A 149 -7.09 0.72 11.74
C LYS A 149 -6.85 -0.45 12.70
N ASN A 150 -7.38 -1.64 12.39
CA ASN A 150 -7.16 -2.84 13.18
C ASN A 150 -5.70 -3.33 13.07
N ASP A 151 -5.07 -3.14 11.91
CA ASP A 151 -3.65 -3.43 11.73
C ASP A 151 -2.78 -2.56 12.63
N LEU A 152 -3.09 -1.27 12.72
CA LEU A 152 -2.38 -0.35 13.61
C LEU A 152 -2.59 -0.74 15.08
N SER A 153 -3.81 -1.04 15.49
CA SER A 153 -4.11 -1.51 16.86
C SER A 153 -3.30 -2.77 17.18
N ALA A 154 -3.24 -3.74 16.25
CA ALA A 154 -2.43 -4.95 16.43
C ALA A 154 -0.92 -4.65 16.55
N TYR A 155 -0.40 -3.64 15.82
CA TYR A 155 0.98 -3.19 15.99
C TYR A 155 1.21 -2.52 17.34
N ILE A 156 0.26 -1.72 17.86
CA ILE A 156 0.33 -1.11 19.18
C ILE A 156 0.40 -2.19 20.25
N ASP A 157 -0.53 -3.16 20.23
CA ASP A 157 -0.57 -4.28 21.18
C ASP A 157 0.70 -5.13 21.14
N SER A 158 1.17 -5.44 19.92
CA SER A 158 2.43 -6.18 19.73
C SER A 158 3.64 -5.39 20.24
N THR A 159 3.62 -4.06 20.12
CA THR A 159 4.68 -3.20 20.65
C THR A 159 4.67 -3.21 22.18
N GLN A 160 3.51 -3.07 22.78
CA GLN A 160 3.35 -3.11 24.22
C GLN A 160 3.80 -4.46 24.81
N SER A 161 3.46 -5.55 24.14
CA SER A 161 3.86 -6.90 24.56
C SER A 161 5.37 -7.17 24.43
N ARG A 162 5.97 -6.80 23.28
CA ARG A 162 7.39 -7.11 22.98
C ARG A 162 8.38 -6.09 23.56
N TYR A 163 7.92 -4.85 23.78
CA TYR A 163 8.70 -3.72 24.25
C TYR A 163 7.96 -2.96 25.37
N PRO A 164 7.73 -3.58 26.56
CA PRO A 164 6.86 -3.03 27.60
C PRO A 164 7.31 -1.67 28.14
N ASN A 165 8.62 -1.33 28.03
CA ASN A 165 9.17 -0.05 28.48
C ASN A 165 9.28 0.98 27.35
N SER A 166 8.50 0.84 26.28
CA SER A 166 8.57 1.72 25.11
C SER A 166 7.47 2.80 25.06
N ALA A 167 6.61 2.86 26.06
CA ALA A 167 5.62 3.93 26.24
C ALA A 167 6.29 5.25 26.69
N PRO A 168 5.64 6.44 26.52
CA PRO A 168 4.35 6.63 25.89
C PRO A 168 4.36 6.44 24.39
N TYR A 169 3.15 6.28 23.80
CA TYR A 169 2.97 6.11 22.35
C TYR A 169 2.44 7.37 21.71
N GLY A 170 2.96 7.68 20.52
CA GLY A 170 2.47 8.69 19.61
C GLY A 170 2.41 8.14 18.20
N ALA A 171 1.81 8.88 17.28
CA ALA A 171 1.75 8.47 15.90
C ALA A 171 1.83 9.65 14.93
N LEU A 172 2.36 9.40 13.74
CA LEU A 172 2.42 10.33 12.62
C LEU A 172 2.04 9.58 11.35
N GLY A 173 1.08 10.09 10.62
CA GLY A 173 0.61 9.51 9.37
C GLY A 173 0.72 10.47 8.21
N ASN A 174 1.12 9.95 7.05
CA ASN A 174 1.18 10.69 5.81
C ASN A 174 0.04 10.23 4.88
N SER A 175 -0.82 11.15 4.42
CA SER A 175 -1.93 10.87 3.50
C SER A 175 -2.83 9.72 4.01
N LEU A 176 -2.83 8.55 3.37
CA LEU A 176 -3.56 7.35 3.82
C LEU A 176 -3.25 7.03 5.29
N GLY A 177 -1.97 7.11 5.69
CA GLY A 177 -1.57 6.86 7.08
C GLY A 177 -2.26 7.80 8.07
N ALA A 178 -2.50 9.06 7.71
CA ALA A 178 -3.25 10.01 8.54
C ALA A 178 -4.73 9.61 8.65
N ALA A 179 -5.35 9.14 7.56
CA ALA A 179 -6.72 8.65 7.57
C ALA A 179 -6.87 7.41 8.47
N VAL A 180 -5.90 6.50 8.43
CA VAL A 180 -5.85 5.33 9.33
C VAL A 180 -5.78 5.77 10.79
N LEU A 181 -4.88 6.71 11.11
CA LEU A 181 -4.74 7.23 12.47
C LEU A 181 -6.04 7.82 13.02
N ILE A 182 -6.70 8.67 12.24
CA ILE A 182 -7.96 9.30 12.66
C ILE A 182 -9.02 8.23 12.94
N GLN A 183 -9.11 7.20 12.10
CA GLN A 183 -10.07 6.11 12.28
C GLN A 183 -9.73 5.23 13.49
N THR A 184 -8.44 4.97 13.74
CA THR A 184 -8.01 4.20 14.93
C THR A 184 -8.29 4.95 16.24
N MET A 185 -8.15 6.28 16.24
CA MET A 185 -8.40 7.10 17.45
C MET A 185 -9.89 7.33 17.73
N ALA A 186 -10.76 7.04 16.79
CA ALA A 186 -12.22 7.20 16.94
C ALA A 186 -12.89 5.97 17.59
N GLU A 187 -12.15 4.91 17.84
CA GLU A 187 -12.58 3.68 18.56
C GLU A 187 -12.10 3.67 20.00
#